data_bba0abfe26fc3d41813bf2aec6e3a30b
#
_entry.id   bba0abfe26fc3d41813bf2aec6e3a30b
#
_cell.length_a   1.000
_cell.length_b   1.000
_cell.length_c   1.000
_cell.angle_alpha   90.00
_cell.angle_beta   90.00
_cell.angle_gamma   90.00
#
_symmetry.space_group_name_H-M   'P 1'
#
loop_
_entity.id
_entity.type
_entity.pdbx_description
1 polymer ?
#
loop_
_entity_poly.entity_id
_entity_poly.type
_entity_poly.pdbx_seq_one_letter_code
_entity_poly.pdbx_strand_id
1 'polypeptide(L)'
;ILGAAGLGDIGMFFSDQDNKNKNLDSTLIIEHCLNELNKMDLEIYNIDTTIICENPKINPHREQILKNLSSILKVPIKKIGLKATTSEKIGIIGNNEAISVQSIVNLKDLS
;
A
#
# COMPACT_ATOMS: atom_id res chain seq x y z
N ILE A 1 -6.51 -1.65 -1.29
CA ILE A 1 -7.07 -3.01 -1.19
C ILE A 1 -8.55 -2.94 -0.86
N LEU A 2 -8.90 -2.34 0.26
CA LEU A 2 -10.30 -2.28 0.72
C LEU A 2 -11.22 -1.62 -0.33
N GLY A 3 -10.77 -0.53 -0.93
CA GLY A 3 -11.54 0.16 -1.96
C GLY A 3 -11.83 -0.72 -3.17
N ALA A 4 -10.86 -1.50 -3.62
CA ALA A 4 -11.03 -2.42 -4.75
C ALA A 4 -12.06 -3.52 -4.46
N ALA A 5 -12.21 -3.89 -3.19
CA ALA A 5 -13.18 -4.89 -2.73
C ALA A 5 -14.54 -4.28 -2.36
N GLY A 6 -14.67 -2.96 -2.43
CA GLY A 6 -15.90 -2.27 -2.05
C GLY A 6 -16.14 -2.20 -0.55
N LEU A 7 -15.09 -2.34 0.25
CA LEU A 7 -15.19 -2.40 1.72
C LEU A 7 -14.95 -1.05 2.43
N GLY A 8 -14.85 0.04 1.66
CA GLY A 8 -14.60 1.36 2.22
C GLY A 8 -13.12 1.61 2.50
N ASP A 9 -12.81 2.11 3.67
CA ASP A 9 -11.46 2.53 4.03
C ASP A 9 -11.01 1.94 5.37
N ILE A 10 -9.74 2.16 5.73
CA ILE A 10 -9.17 1.62 6.97
C ILE A 10 -9.82 2.21 8.23
N GLY A 11 -10.38 3.40 8.16
CA GLY A 11 -11.05 4.03 9.28
C GLY A 11 -12.28 3.25 9.76
N MET A 12 -12.89 2.45 8.88
CA MET A 12 -14.03 1.62 9.22
C MET A 12 -13.65 0.41 10.09
N PHE A 13 -12.39 -0.04 10.01
CA PHE A 13 -11.89 -1.20 10.75
C PHE A 13 -10.93 -0.81 11.87
N PHE A 14 -10.21 0.29 11.70
CA PHE A 14 -9.19 0.78 12.63
C PHE A 14 -9.46 2.24 12.97
N SER A 15 -10.41 2.47 13.89
CA SER A 15 -10.77 3.83 14.28
C SER A 15 -9.60 4.56 14.95
N ASP A 16 -9.35 5.79 14.55
CA ASP A 16 -8.36 6.66 15.19
C ASP A 16 -8.79 7.12 16.59
N GLN A 17 -10.09 6.93 16.92
CA GLN A 17 -10.62 7.20 18.24
C GLN A 17 -10.30 6.09 19.26
N ASP A 18 -9.83 4.93 18.79
CA ASP A 18 -9.48 3.80 19.65
C ASP A 18 -7.98 3.82 19.94
N ASN A 19 -7.62 3.92 21.21
CA ASN A 19 -6.22 4.00 21.63
C ASN A 19 -5.38 2.77 21.23
N LYS A 20 -6.01 1.60 21.06
CA LYS A 20 -5.30 0.39 20.62
C LYS A 20 -4.75 0.53 19.20
N ASN A 21 -5.30 1.44 18.40
CA ASN A 21 -4.87 1.68 17.03
C ASN A 21 -3.81 2.77 16.91
N LYS A 22 -3.42 3.38 18.04
CA LYS A 22 -2.37 4.40 18.05
C LYS A 22 -1.03 3.75 17.70
N ASN A 23 -0.34 4.32 16.72
CA ASN A 23 0.95 3.80 16.22
C ASN A 23 0.86 2.36 15.70
N LEU A 24 -0.32 1.97 15.18
CA LEU A 24 -0.53 0.63 14.62
C LEU A 24 0.40 0.39 13.44
N ASP A 25 1.08 -0.76 13.44
CA ASP A 25 1.92 -1.16 12.32
C ASP A 25 1.05 -1.40 11.09
N SER A 26 1.43 -0.80 9.96
CA SER A 26 0.70 -0.95 8.69
C SER A 26 0.62 -2.40 8.21
N THR A 27 1.57 -3.24 8.60
CA THR A 27 1.53 -4.67 8.28
C THR A 27 0.27 -5.33 8.85
N LEU A 28 -0.14 -4.95 10.07
CA LEU A 28 -1.36 -5.46 10.69
C LEU A 28 -2.61 -5.03 9.92
N ILE A 29 -2.59 -3.82 9.38
CA ILE A 29 -3.69 -3.32 8.54
C ILE A 29 -3.78 -4.17 7.27
N ILE A 30 -2.66 -4.46 6.63
CA ILE A 30 -2.64 -5.29 5.42
C ILE A 30 -3.11 -6.71 5.72
N GLU A 31 -2.66 -7.31 6.82
CA GLU A 31 -3.11 -8.64 7.24
C GLU A 31 -4.63 -8.68 7.39
N HIS A 32 -5.21 -7.65 8.01
CA HIS A 32 -6.66 -7.53 8.13
C HIS A 32 -7.33 -7.47 6.76
N CYS A 33 -6.79 -6.65 5.85
CA CYS A 33 -7.32 -6.52 4.50
C CYS A 33 -7.30 -7.86 3.76
N LEU A 34 -6.19 -8.61 3.85
CA LEU A 34 -6.08 -9.91 3.20
C LEU A 34 -7.09 -10.91 3.77
N ASN A 35 -7.33 -10.87 5.07
CA ASN A 35 -8.35 -11.72 5.70
C ASN A 35 -9.75 -11.38 5.20
N GLU A 36 -10.06 -10.10 5.03
CA GLU A 36 -11.34 -9.67 4.49
C GLU A 36 -11.52 -10.12 3.04
N LEU A 37 -10.48 -10.02 2.22
CA LEU A 37 -10.51 -10.54 0.86
C LEU A 37 -10.78 -12.05 0.84
N ASN A 38 -10.10 -12.78 1.71
CA ASN A 38 -10.26 -14.23 1.80
C ASN A 38 -11.70 -14.64 2.10
N LYS A 39 -12.38 -13.91 2.99
CA LYS A 39 -13.80 -14.12 3.30
C LYS A 39 -14.71 -13.92 2.10
N MET A 40 -14.28 -13.13 1.12
CA MET A 40 -15.04 -12.81 -0.09
C MET A 40 -14.62 -13.65 -1.29
N ASP A 41 -13.74 -14.63 -1.12
CA ASP A 41 -13.13 -15.40 -2.21
C ASP A 41 -12.45 -14.51 -3.24
N LEU A 42 -11.76 -13.49 -2.77
CA LEU A 42 -10.97 -12.56 -3.57
C LEU A 42 -9.50 -12.69 -3.23
N GLU A 43 -8.64 -12.46 -4.22
CA GLU A 43 -7.21 -12.34 -3.99
C GLU A 43 -6.64 -11.16 -4.80
N ILE A 44 -5.49 -10.66 -4.39
CA ILE A 44 -4.81 -9.61 -5.16
C ILE A 44 -4.24 -10.25 -6.43
N TYR A 45 -4.66 -9.73 -7.59
CA TYR A 45 -4.09 -10.14 -8.88
C TYR A 45 -2.77 -9.43 -9.13
N ASN A 46 -2.78 -8.10 -9.07
CA ASN A 46 -1.58 -7.27 -9.16
C ASN A 46 -1.78 -5.96 -8.41
N ILE A 47 -0.66 -5.29 -8.16
CA ILE A 47 -0.67 -3.96 -7.54
C ILE A 47 0.37 -3.10 -8.25
N ASP A 48 0.03 -1.84 -8.48
CA ASP A 48 0.94 -0.85 -9.04
C ASP A 48 1.00 0.34 -8.08
N THR A 49 2.20 0.67 -7.63
CA THR A 49 2.43 1.70 -6.63
C THR A 49 3.37 2.78 -7.17
N THR A 50 3.00 4.03 -6.97
CA THR A 50 3.82 5.19 -7.31
C THR A 50 4.15 5.95 -6.04
N ILE A 51 5.43 6.17 -5.79
CA ILE A 51 5.92 6.95 -4.66
C ILE A 51 6.38 8.31 -5.21
N ILE A 52 5.88 9.39 -4.64
CA ILE A 52 6.24 10.76 -5.02
C ILE A 52 6.95 11.39 -3.83
N CYS A 53 8.25 11.60 -3.93
CA CYS A 53 9.06 12.18 -2.87
C CYS A 53 10.37 12.76 -3.40
N GLU A 54 10.89 13.76 -2.71
CA GLU A 54 12.23 14.28 -3.00
C GLU A 54 13.31 13.42 -2.33
N ASN A 55 13.10 13.06 -1.10
CA ASN A 55 13.97 12.21 -0.31
C ASN A 55 13.14 11.24 0.52
N PRO A 56 13.65 10.01 0.75
CA PRO A 56 14.88 9.43 0.23
C PRO A 56 14.77 9.09 -1.26
N LYS A 57 15.90 8.85 -1.91
CA LYS A 57 15.89 8.26 -3.26
C LYS A 57 15.42 6.82 -3.14
N ILE A 58 14.44 6.45 -3.95
CA ILE A 58 13.79 5.13 -3.84
C ILE A 58 14.58 4.03 -4.55
N ASN A 59 15.20 4.34 -5.69
CA ASN A 59 15.86 3.32 -6.51
C ASN A 59 16.90 2.47 -5.76
N PRO A 60 17.75 3.02 -4.86
CA PRO A 60 18.67 2.18 -4.10
C PRO A 60 17.98 1.18 -3.17
N HIS A 61 16.73 1.43 -2.81
CA HIS A 61 15.94 0.60 -1.88
C HIS A 61 14.87 -0.21 -2.60
N ARG A 62 14.76 -0.08 -3.92
CA ARG A 62 13.68 -0.67 -4.71
C ARG A 62 13.56 -2.18 -4.50
N GLU A 63 14.67 -2.89 -4.58
CA GLU A 63 14.66 -4.35 -4.45
C GLU A 63 14.16 -4.79 -3.07
N GLN A 64 14.63 -4.12 -2.02
CA GLN A 64 14.22 -4.43 -0.66
C GLN A 64 12.74 -4.12 -0.45
N ILE A 65 12.25 -3.01 -0.98
CA ILE A 65 10.83 -2.64 -0.90
C ILE A 65 9.97 -3.71 -1.59
N LEU A 66 10.36 -4.13 -2.79
CA LEU A 66 9.62 -5.15 -3.54
C LEU A 66 9.58 -6.48 -2.79
N LYS A 67 10.70 -6.90 -2.18
CA LYS A 67 10.73 -8.12 -1.36
C LYS A 67 9.79 -8.02 -0.17
N ASN A 68 9.81 -6.90 0.53
CA ASN A 68 8.93 -6.69 1.67
C ASN A 68 7.46 -6.67 1.26
N LEU A 69 7.12 -5.96 0.19
CA LEU A 69 5.75 -5.91 -0.31
C LEU A 69 5.26 -7.30 -0.74
N SER A 70 6.09 -8.04 -1.45
CA SER A 70 5.76 -9.39 -1.88
C SER A 70 5.46 -10.30 -0.68
N SER A 71 6.28 -10.21 0.36
CA SER A 71 6.10 -11.00 1.57
C SER A 71 4.82 -10.62 2.33
N ILE A 72 4.59 -9.32 2.52
CA ILE A 72 3.44 -8.81 3.29
C ILE A 72 2.12 -9.04 2.54
N LEU A 73 2.12 -8.76 1.24
CA LEU A 73 0.91 -8.86 0.41
C LEU A 73 0.65 -10.29 -0.08
N LYS A 74 1.64 -11.18 0.05
CA LYS A 74 1.59 -12.57 -0.44
C LYS A 74 1.33 -12.62 -1.95
N VAL A 75 2.00 -11.75 -2.67
CA VAL A 75 1.91 -11.59 -4.13
C VAL A 75 3.31 -11.73 -4.73
N PRO A 76 3.48 -12.49 -5.82
CA PRO A 76 4.80 -12.59 -6.47
C PRO A 76 5.33 -11.22 -6.89
N ILE A 77 6.63 -11.02 -6.79
CA ILE A 77 7.28 -9.74 -7.15
C ILE A 77 6.90 -9.30 -8.56
N LYS A 78 6.80 -10.24 -9.50
CA LYS A 78 6.46 -9.93 -10.90
C LYS A 78 5.06 -9.28 -11.07
N LYS A 79 4.22 -9.35 -10.04
CA LYS A 79 2.88 -8.76 -10.05
C LYS A 79 2.81 -7.46 -9.25
N ILE A 80 3.95 -6.94 -8.82
CA ILE A 80 4.06 -5.70 -8.08
C ILE A 80 4.81 -4.67 -8.92
N GLY A 81 4.10 -3.62 -9.33
CA GLY A 81 4.73 -2.45 -9.95
C GLY A 81 5.14 -1.47 -8.86
N LEU A 82 6.34 -0.92 -8.97
CA LEU A 82 6.85 0.10 -8.07
C LEU A 82 7.56 1.17 -8.88
N LYS A 83 7.06 2.38 -8.82
CA LYS A 83 7.61 3.54 -9.52
C LYS A 83 7.84 4.66 -8.53
N ALA A 84 8.84 5.47 -8.78
CA ALA A 84 9.13 6.63 -7.97
C ALA A 84 9.41 7.84 -8.87
N THR A 85 8.96 9.00 -8.41
CA THR A 85 9.21 10.27 -9.08
C THR A 85 9.34 11.36 -8.03
N THR A 86 9.85 12.52 -8.44
CA THR A 86 9.85 13.72 -7.61
C THR A 86 8.71 14.63 -8.05
N SER A 87 8.47 15.71 -7.30
CA SER A 87 7.59 16.79 -7.71
C SER A 87 8.36 17.99 -8.29
N GLU A 88 9.60 17.78 -8.73
CA GLU A 88 10.46 18.82 -9.31
C GLU A 88 10.63 19.99 -8.36
N LYS A 89 10.77 19.72 -7.06
CA LYS A 89 10.95 20.71 -6.00
C LYS A 89 9.76 21.66 -5.83
N ILE A 90 8.57 21.25 -6.29
CA ILE A 90 7.35 22.06 -6.20
C ILE A 90 6.47 21.54 -5.05
N GLY A 91 5.94 22.49 -4.26
CA GLY A 91 4.97 22.22 -3.20
C GLY A 91 5.58 21.57 -1.98
N ILE A 92 4.72 21.00 -1.13
CA ILE A 92 5.14 20.40 0.14
C ILE A 92 6.00 19.15 -0.07
N ILE A 93 5.75 18.40 -1.11
CA ILE A 93 6.58 17.24 -1.47
C ILE A 93 7.95 17.74 -1.95
N GLY A 94 7.96 18.75 -2.81
CA GLY A 94 9.18 19.35 -3.32
C GLY A 94 10.05 19.99 -2.25
N ASN A 95 9.43 20.49 -1.19
CA ASN A 95 10.12 21.03 -0.02
C ASN A 95 10.52 19.96 0.99
N ASN A 96 10.35 18.69 0.67
CA ASN A 96 10.70 17.56 1.51
C ASN A 96 9.90 17.51 2.83
N GLU A 97 8.68 18.02 2.82
CA GLU A 97 7.79 18.05 3.98
C GLU A 97 6.78 16.89 3.97
N ALA A 98 6.61 16.22 2.83
CA ALA A 98 5.65 15.14 2.68
C ALA A 98 6.09 14.15 1.61
N ILE A 99 5.53 12.95 1.69
CA ILE A 99 5.64 11.89 0.68
C ILE A 99 4.22 11.50 0.30
N SER A 100 3.96 11.36 -0.99
CA SER A 100 2.70 10.85 -1.50
C SER A 100 2.90 9.45 -2.07
N VAL A 101 1.96 8.56 -1.78
CA VAL A 101 1.95 7.20 -2.34
C VAL A 101 0.57 6.93 -2.92
N GLN A 102 0.55 6.47 -4.16
CA GLN A 102 -0.68 6.07 -4.85
C GLN A 102 -0.55 4.63 -5.28
N SER A 103 -1.59 3.83 -5.01
CA SER A 103 -1.61 2.42 -5.39
C SER A 103 -2.91 2.08 -6.08
N ILE A 104 -2.81 1.28 -7.14
CA ILE A 104 -3.95 0.70 -7.83
C ILE A 104 -3.85 -0.81 -7.67
N VAL A 105 -4.91 -1.43 -7.20
CA VAL A 105 -4.97 -2.86 -6.93
C VAL A 105 -6.05 -3.49 -7.80
N ASN A 106 -5.70 -4.55 -8.51
CA ASN A 106 -6.67 -5.38 -9.20
C ASN A 106 -6.86 -6.67 -8.39
N LEU A 107 -8.11 -7.04 -8.22
CA LEU A 107 -8.49 -8.25 -7.51
C LEU A 107 -8.94 -9.32 -8.50
N LYS A 108 -8.78 -10.57 -8.10
CA LYS A 108 -9.26 -11.73 -8.85
C LYS A 108 -10.32 -12.43 -8.03
N ASP A 109 -11.45 -12.71 -8.66
CA ASP A 109 -12.54 -13.47 -8.06
C ASP A 109 -12.22 -14.97 -8.20
N LEU A 110 -12.23 -15.68 -7.07
CA LEU A 110 -11.92 -17.11 -7.01
C LEU A 110 -13.16 -17.99 -6.96
N SER A 111 -14.35 -17.36 -6.84
CA SER A 111 -15.61 -18.10 -6.75
C SER A 111 -16.05 -18.72 -8.07
#